data_1a8fb846dfadb6c60db7ca37f1683a4a
#
_entry.id   1a8fb846dfadb6c60db7ca37f1683a4a
#
_cell.length_a   1.000
_cell.length_b   1.000
_cell.length_c   1.000
_cell.angle_alpha   90.00
_cell.angle_beta   90.00
_cell.angle_gamma   90.00
#
_symmetry.space_group_name_H-M   'P 1'
#
loop_
_entity.id
_entity.type
_entity.pdbx_description
1 polymer ?
#
loop_
_entity_poly.entity_id
_entity_poly.type
_entity_poly.pdbx_seq_one_letter_code
_entity_poly.pdbx_strand_id
1 'polypeptide(L)'
;MKLKLTRPLVFFDLETTGLNIAQDRIVELSYYKVFPNGSAEGKTFRIKPTQVMLGQEVQMHISDEASAVHGIHDEDLVDCPTFKEVAPELVRVLEGSDLAGYNSNHFDVPLLAEEFLRVGQNVDLKRMRMVDVFTIFQRQEPRNLVAAYKFYCGKDLTNAHAADADTMATYEVLKAQLERYELPDTVEDLADFTSGAVRFADFAGRIAYDAEGKEVFNFGKYKGQRVADVFRRDPGYHGWIQQGDFPQYTKAVFMRVYLSLRG
;
A
#
# COMPACT_ATOMS: atom_id res chain seq x y z
N MET A 1 24.81 8.40 16.40
CA MET A 1 23.56 7.66 16.51
C MET A 1 23.52 6.98 17.89
N LYS A 2 22.39 6.97 18.60
CA LYS A 2 22.25 6.30 19.91
C LYS A 2 22.13 4.76 19.81
N LEU A 3 21.90 4.24 18.59
CA LEU A 3 21.75 2.79 18.36
C LEU A 3 23.11 2.08 18.53
N LYS A 4 23.14 1.05 19.39
CA LYS A 4 24.31 0.22 19.60
C LYS A 4 24.31 -0.93 18.60
N LEU A 5 25.16 -0.84 17.59
CA LEU A 5 25.30 -1.88 16.58
C LEU A 5 26.27 -2.98 17.08
N THR A 6 25.86 -4.23 16.97
CA THR A 6 26.70 -5.41 17.17
C THR A 6 27.15 -6.02 15.83
N ARG A 7 26.49 -5.66 14.74
CA ARG A 7 26.76 -6.00 13.35
C ARG A 7 26.60 -4.74 12.50
N PRO A 8 27.13 -4.69 11.29
CA PRO A 8 26.79 -3.64 10.35
C PRO A 8 25.27 -3.62 10.09
N LEU A 9 24.71 -2.42 9.89
CA LEU A 9 23.34 -2.19 9.52
C LEU A 9 23.31 -1.57 8.12
N VAL A 10 22.68 -2.24 7.17
CA VAL A 10 22.53 -1.82 5.78
C VAL A 10 21.14 -1.22 5.59
N PHE A 11 21.08 0.08 5.41
CA PHE A 11 19.90 0.78 4.89
C PHE A 11 19.89 0.60 3.38
N PHE A 12 18.75 0.32 2.80
CA PHE A 12 18.63 0.21 1.35
C PHE A 12 17.22 0.59 0.87
N ASP A 13 17.17 0.94 -0.40
CA ASP A 13 15.95 1.30 -1.11
C ASP A 13 16.06 0.84 -2.57
N LEU A 14 14.93 0.54 -3.20
CA LEU A 14 14.84 0.00 -4.56
C LEU A 14 13.93 0.83 -5.44
N GLU A 15 14.36 1.04 -6.71
CA GLU A 15 13.46 1.40 -7.79
C GLU A 15 13.28 0.19 -8.72
N THR A 16 12.10 0.06 -9.32
CA THR A 16 11.69 -1.19 -9.99
C THR A 16 10.91 -0.93 -11.27
N THR A 17 10.78 -1.96 -12.12
CA THR A 17 9.95 -1.88 -13.33
C THR A 17 8.46 -1.79 -13.05
N GLY A 18 8.03 -2.10 -11.82
CA GLY A 18 6.65 -2.09 -11.35
C GLY A 18 6.52 -2.73 -9.98
N LEU A 19 5.30 -3.01 -9.52
CA LEU A 19 5.01 -3.41 -8.14
C LEU A 19 4.77 -4.92 -7.95
N ASN A 20 4.91 -5.74 -8.98
CA ASN A 20 4.71 -7.18 -8.89
C ASN A 20 6.00 -7.90 -8.52
N ILE A 21 6.16 -8.31 -7.26
CA ILE A 21 7.35 -8.99 -6.74
C ILE A 21 7.74 -10.21 -7.57
N ALA A 22 6.77 -10.96 -8.10
CA ALA A 22 7.04 -12.17 -8.88
C ALA A 22 7.51 -11.90 -10.32
N GLN A 23 7.18 -10.75 -10.89
CA GLN A 23 7.43 -10.44 -12.30
C GLN A 23 8.41 -9.30 -12.51
N ASP A 24 8.33 -8.26 -11.69
CA ASP A 24 9.13 -7.06 -11.84
C ASP A 24 10.59 -7.24 -11.43
N ARG A 25 11.42 -6.27 -11.83
CA ARG A 25 12.87 -6.28 -11.68
C ARG A 25 13.34 -4.99 -11.01
N ILE A 26 14.48 -5.06 -10.34
CA ILE A 26 15.17 -3.90 -9.80
C ILE A 26 15.84 -3.15 -10.96
N VAL A 27 15.61 -1.84 -11.02
CA VAL A 27 16.27 -0.91 -11.96
C VAL A 27 17.29 0.00 -11.27
N GLU A 28 17.10 0.25 -9.96
CA GLU A 28 18.09 0.92 -9.14
C GLU A 28 18.08 0.29 -7.74
N LEU A 29 19.27 0.15 -7.15
CA LEU A 29 19.44 -0.23 -5.75
C LEU A 29 20.45 0.73 -5.13
N SER A 30 20.04 1.40 -4.07
CA SER A 30 20.92 2.23 -3.24
C SER A 30 21.07 1.62 -1.87
N TYR A 31 22.30 1.61 -1.33
CA TYR A 31 22.53 1.20 0.05
C TYR A 31 23.42 2.18 0.80
N TYR A 32 23.22 2.22 2.12
CA TYR A 32 24.09 2.90 3.08
C TYR A 32 24.36 1.97 4.26
N LYS A 33 25.59 1.49 4.38
CA LYS A 33 26.02 0.53 5.38
C LYS A 33 26.77 1.23 6.51
N VAL A 34 26.26 1.09 7.74
CA VAL A 34 26.86 1.66 8.95
C VAL A 34 27.48 0.53 9.77
N PHE A 35 28.75 0.72 10.15
CA PHE A 35 29.50 -0.26 10.93
C PHE A 35 29.42 0.01 12.44
N PRO A 36 29.68 -1.00 13.30
CA PRO A 36 29.68 -0.82 14.76
C PRO A 36 30.67 0.24 15.27
N ASN A 37 31.77 0.48 14.55
CA ASN A 37 32.76 1.50 14.89
C ASN A 37 32.32 2.93 14.50
N GLY A 38 31.13 3.08 13.89
CA GLY A 38 30.59 4.39 13.45
C GLY A 38 31.01 4.83 12.05
N SER A 39 31.89 4.08 11.36
CA SER A 39 32.16 4.34 9.94
C SER A 39 30.96 3.93 9.08
N ALA A 40 30.88 4.49 7.87
CA ALA A 40 29.83 4.18 6.94
C ALA A 40 30.36 4.18 5.50
N GLU A 41 29.70 3.43 4.64
CA GLU A 41 29.90 3.42 3.19
C GLU A 41 28.54 3.32 2.49
N GLY A 42 28.48 3.78 1.25
CA GLY A 42 27.24 3.69 0.47
C GLY A 42 27.54 3.68 -1.02
N LYS A 43 26.62 3.09 -1.77
CA LYS A 43 26.70 3.02 -3.23
C LYS A 43 25.30 2.88 -3.82
N THR A 44 25.12 3.44 -5.01
CA THR A 44 23.94 3.23 -5.84
C THR A 44 24.34 2.47 -7.11
N PHE A 45 23.54 1.49 -7.45
CA PHE A 45 23.65 0.72 -8.70
C PHE A 45 22.46 1.05 -9.59
N ARG A 46 22.73 1.48 -10.82
CA ARG A 46 21.77 1.38 -11.92
C ARG A 46 21.88 -0.02 -12.51
N ILE A 47 20.74 -0.68 -12.70
CA ILE A 47 20.66 -2.09 -13.04
C ILE A 47 19.76 -2.26 -14.26
N LYS A 48 20.31 -2.87 -15.32
CA LYS A 48 19.53 -3.26 -16.48
C LYS A 48 18.56 -4.38 -16.09
N PRO A 49 17.24 -4.14 -16.10
CA PRO A 49 16.27 -5.20 -15.84
C PRO A 49 16.23 -6.18 -17.01
N THR A 50 16.35 -7.48 -16.75
CA THR A 50 16.34 -8.50 -17.80
C THR A 50 15.29 -9.57 -17.57
N GLN A 51 14.81 -10.15 -18.68
CA GLN A 51 13.95 -11.32 -18.70
C GLN A 51 14.36 -12.27 -19.82
N VAL A 52 13.98 -13.54 -19.70
CA VAL A 52 14.25 -14.52 -20.76
C VAL A 52 13.03 -14.61 -21.69
N MET A 53 13.21 -14.28 -22.96
CA MET A 53 12.21 -14.44 -24.02
C MET A 53 12.78 -15.31 -25.13
N LEU A 54 12.07 -16.38 -25.48
CA LEU A 54 12.51 -17.35 -26.53
C LEU A 54 13.94 -17.88 -26.32
N GLY A 55 14.35 -18.05 -25.05
CA GLY A 55 15.68 -18.53 -24.69
C GLY A 55 16.80 -17.48 -24.77
N GLN A 56 16.48 -16.23 -25.01
CA GLN A 56 17.42 -15.10 -25.02
C GLN A 56 17.13 -14.16 -23.86
N GLU A 57 18.18 -13.64 -23.24
CA GLU A 57 18.05 -12.58 -22.24
C GLU A 57 17.86 -11.24 -22.95
N VAL A 58 16.76 -10.58 -22.66
CA VAL A 58 16.39 -9.27 -23.23
C VAL A 58 16.12 -8.28 -22.13
N GLN A 59 16.31 -6.99 -22.41
CA GLN A 59 15.94 -5.92 -21.49
C GLN A 59 14.42 -5.93 -21.29
N MET A 60 14.00 -5.82 -20.04
CA MET A 60 12.60 -5.67 -19.67
C MET A 60 12.20 -4.20 -19.71
N HIS A 61 11.00 -3.92 -20.19
CA HIS A 61 10.42 -2.59 -20.22
C HIS A 61 10.00 -2.14 -18.79
N ILE A 62 10.29 -0.88 -18.48
CA ILE A 62 9.84 -0.21 -17.24
C ILE A 62 8.45 0.35 -17.53
N SER A 63 7.48 0.08 -16.64
CA SER A 63 6.13 0.62 -16.84
C SER A 63 6.12 2.16 -16.80
N ASP A 64 5.21 2.77 -17.56
CA ASP A 64 5.06 4.23 -17.60
C ASP A 64 4.78 4.80 -16.21
N GLU A 65 4.00 4.07 -15.40
CA GLU A 65 3.69 4.45 -14.02
C GLU A 65 4.95 4.45 -13.13
N ALA A 66 5.82 3.44 -13.27
CA ALA A 66 7.06 3.35 -12.52
C ALA A 66 8.03 4.47 -12.95
N SER A 67 8.21 4.66 -14.27
CA SER A 67 9.04 5.74 -14.81
C SER A 67 8.56 7.13 -14.38
N ALA A 68 7.26 7.35 -14.25
CA ALA A 68 6.71 8.61 -13.76
C ALA A 68 7.03 8.87 -12.27
N VAL A 69 7.26 7.82 -11.47
CA VAL A 69 7.61 7.94 -10.04
C VAL A 69 9.09 8.21 -9.84
N HIS A 70 9.98 7.40 -10.45
CA HIS A 70 11.42 7.46 -10.16
C HIS A 70 12.26 8.14 -11.27
N GLY A 71 11.63 8.45 -12.42
CA GLY A 71 12.31 9.18 -13.51
C GLY A 71 13.37 8.39 -14.27
N ILE A 72 13.40 7.05 -14.14
CA ILE A 72 14.31 6.18 -14.87
C ILE A 72 13.56 5.60 -16.07
N HIS A 73 14.18 5.63 -17.24
CA HIS A 73 13.63 5.10 -18.49
C HIS A 73 14.47 3.97 -19.06
N ASP A 74 13.94 3.22 -19.99
CA ASP A 74 14.62 2.06 -20.59
C ASP A 74 15.97 2.41 -21.19
N GLU A 75 16.07 3.58 -21.84
CA GLU A 75 17.31 4.09 -22.45
C GLU A 75 18.42 4.39 -21.46
N ASP A 76 18.07 4.75 -20.21
CA ASP A 76 19.05 5.05 -19.16
C ASP A 76 19.82 3.80 -18.70
N LEU A 77 19.28 2.61 -18.99
CA LEU A 77 19.77 1.33 -18.47
C LEU A 77 20.43 0.44 -19.53
N VAL A 78 20.49 0.85 -20.80
CA VAL A 78 21.00 0.04 -21.89
C VAL A 78 22.42 -0.47 -21.63
N ASP A 79 23.29 0.40 -21.11
CA ASP A 79 24.69 0.10 -20.82
C ASP A 79 24.97 -0.23 -19.35
N CYS A 80 23.92 -0.34 -18.53
CA CYS A 80 24.04 -0.67 -17.13
C CYS A 80 24.28 -2.18 -16.92
N PRO A 81 24.96 -2.57 -15.81
CA PRO A 81 25.11 -3.98 -15.46
C PRO A 81 23.74 -4.61 -15.14
N THR A 82 23.60 -5.88 -15.41
CA THR A 82 22.45 -6.69 -14.97
C THR A 82 22.52 -6.98 -13.48
N PHE A 83 21.40 -7.41 -12.85
CA PHE A 83 21.39 -7.83 -11.45
C PHE A 83 22.38 -8.99 -11.22
N LYS A 84 22.54 -9.89 -12.17
CA LYS A 84 23.50 -11.00 -12.11
C LYS A 84 24.95 -10.53 -11.93
N GLU A 85 25.31 -9.42 -12.57
CA GLU A 85 26.67 -8.85 -12.49
C GLU A 85 26.91 -8.10 -11.18
N VAL A 86 25.89 -7.45 -10.61
CA VAL A 86 26.02 -6.72 -9.34
C VAL A 86 25.82 -7.61 -8.11
N ALA A 87 25.10 -8.73 -8.24
CA ALA A 87 24.78 -9.63 -7.12
C ALA A 87 25.97 -10.07 -6.29
N PRO A 88 27.16 -10.45 -6.85
CA PRO A 88 28.29 -10.83 -6.04
C PRO A 88 28.81 -9.72 -5.12
N GLU A 89 28.70 -8.45 -5.53
CA GLU A 89 29.05 -7.30 -4.68
C GLU A 89 28.01 -7.12 -3.58
N LEU A 90 26.72 -7.19 -3.92
CA LEU A 90 25.63 -7.08 -2.97
C LEU A 90 25.67 -8.18 -1.90
N VAL A 91 26.00 -9.42 -2.28
CA VAL A 91 26.19 -10.51 -1.31
C VAL A 91 27.24 -10.14 -0.26
N ARG A 92 28.39 -9.59 -0.69
CA ARG A 92 29.47 -9.15 0.24
C ARG A 92 29.03 -7.98 1.13
N VAL A 93 28.25 -7.05 0.60
CA VAL A 93 27.67 -5.95 1.38
C VAL A 93 26.75 -6.46 2.47
N LEU A 94 25.91 -7.44 2.15
CA LEU A 94 24.90 -7.99 3.05
C LEU A 94 25.47 -9.01 4.06
N GLU A 95 26.58 -9.65 3.73
CA GLU A 95 27.18 -10.69 4.59
C GLU A 95 27.47 -10.16 6.00
N GLY A 96 26.95 -10.89 7.01
CA GLY A 96 27.12 -10.55 8.43
C GLY A 96 26.43 -9.26 8.88
N SER A 97 25.58 -8.67 8.05
CA SER A 97 24.84 -7.43 8.32
C SER A 97 23.40 -7.70 8.74
N ASP A 98 22.78 -6.70 9.38
CA ASP A 98 21.34 -6.59 9.54
C ASP A 98 20.81 -5.55 8.54
N LEU A 99 19.49 -5.50 8.26
CA LEU A 99 18.87 -4.65 7.25
C LEU A 99 18.00 -3.57 7.87
N ALA A 100 17.91 -2.43 7.20
CA ALA A 100 16.95 -1.38 7.52
C ALA A 100 16.41 -0.75 6.23
N GLY A 101 15.17 -0.26 6.28
CA GLY A 101 14.54 0.46 5.18
C GLY A 101 13.26 1.13 5.62
N TYR A 102 12.58 1.77 4.69
CA TYR A 102 11.27 2.41 4.91
C TYR A 102 10.18 1.62 4.20
N ASN A 103 9.29 0.96 4.95
CA ASN A 103 8.26 0.04 4.45
C ASN A 103 8.84 -1.17 3.67
N SER A 104 10.14 -1.42 3.82
CA SER A 104 10.91 -2.38 3.01
C SER A 104 10.51 -3.84 3.22
N ASN A 105 9.93 -4.17 4.38
CA ASN A 105 9.52 -5.53 4.69
C ASN A 105 8.40 -6.06 3.79
N HIS A 106 7.62 -5.17 3.17
CA HIS A 106 6.47 -5.54 2.33
C HIS A 106 6.79 -5.62 0.85
N PHE A 107 7.84 -4.97 0.38
CA PHE A 107 8.17 -4.92 -1.04
C PHE A 107 9.66 -5.12 -1.32
N ASP A 108 10.55 -4.26 -0.83
CA ASP A 108 11.97 -4.25 -1.19
C ASP A 108 12.68 -5.55 -0.80
N VAL A 109 12.50 -6.00 0.45
CA VAL A 109 13.13 -7.24 0.95
C VAL A 109 12.63 -8.47 0.17
N PRO A 110 11.31 -8.68 -0.04
CA PRO A 110 10.82 -9.75 -0.87
C PRO A 110 11.35 -9.72 -2.32
N LEU A 111 11.35 -8.55 -2.96
CA LEU A 111 11.83 -8.44 -4.34
C LEU A 111 13.35 -8.69 -4.45
N LEU A 112 14.14 -8.16 -3.51
CA LEU A 112 15.58 -8.42 -3.46
C LEU A 112 15.87 -9.92 -3.29
N ALA A 113 15.07 -10.63 -2.47
CA ALA A 113 15.18 -12.06 -2.31
C ALA A 113 14.90 -12.81 -3.63
N GLU A 114 13.84 -12.42 -4.35
CA GLU A 114 13.51 -12.97 -5.66
C GLU A 114 14.63 -12.71 -6.69
N GLU A 115 15.19 -11.50 -6.74
CA GLU A 115 16.30 -11.20 -7.64
C GLU A 115 17.55 -12.06 -7.38
N PHE A 116 17.92 -12.26 -6.11
CA PHE A 116 19.03 -13.18 -5.78
C PHE A 116 18.75 -14.61 -6.25
N LEU A 117 17.54 -15.12 -6.02
CA LEU A 117 17.16 -16.48 -6.44
C LEU A 117 17.17 -16.63 -7.97
N ARG A 118 16.71 -15.63 -8.71
CA ARG A 118 16.70 -15.61 -10.20
C ARG A 118 18.11 -15.74 -10.78
N VAL A 119 19.11 -15.19 -10.13
CA VAL A 119 20.50 -15.26 -10.57
C VAL A 119 21.30 -16.40 -9.91
N GLY A 120 20.60 -17.30 -9.21
CA GLY A 120 21.21 -18.48 -8.57
C GLY A 120 22.01 -18.17 -7.30
N GLN A 121 21.81 -17.00 -6.70
CA GLN A 121 22.41 -16.64 -5.41
C GLN A 121 21.46 -17.00 -4.28
N ASN A 122 21.91 -17.83 -3.34
CA ASN A 122 21.11 -18.22 -2.18
C ASN A 122 21.47 -17.35 -0.96
N VAL A 123 20.91 -16.16 -0.89
CA VAL A 123 21.06 -15.23 0.23
C VAL A 123 19.88 -15.40 1.19
N ASP A 124 20.11 -15.92 2.38
CA ASP A 124 19.06 -16.10 3.37
C ASP A 124 18.78 -14.79 4.14
N LEU A 125 18.02 -13.90 3.50
CA LEU A 125 17.61 -12.62 4.11
C LEU A 125 16.76 -12.81 5.38
N LYS A 126 16.10 -13.97 5.56
CA LYS A 126 15.29 -14.24 6.76
C LYS A 126 16.11 -14.38 8.04
N ARG A 127 17.39 -14.67 7.93
CA ARG A 127 18.31 -14.70 9.09
C ARG A 127 18.79 -13.32 9.53
N MET A 128 18.63 -12.30 8.71
CA MET A 128 18.98 -10.93 9.05
C MET A 128 17.87 -10.31 9.89
N ARG A 129 18.25 -9.47 10.86
CA ARG A 129 17.27 -8.65 11.57
C ARG A 129 16.87 -7.48 10.65
N MET A 130 15.59 -7.16 10.63
CA MET A 130 15.04 -6.13 9.75
C MET A 130 14.44 -5.01 10.58
N VAL A 131 14.96 -3.80 10.42
CA VAL A 131 14.43 -2.59 11.07
C VAL A 131 13.65 -1.80 10.04
N ASP A 132 12.33 -1.84 10.15
CA ASP A 132 11.44 -1.06 9.29
C ASP A 132 11.11 0.29 9.96
N VAL A 133 11.67 1.37 9.41
CA VAL A 133 11.52 2.72 9.93
C VAL A 133 10.08 3.22 9.82
N PHE A 134 9.34 2.80 8.78
CA PHE A 134 7.92 3.14 8.65
C PHE A 134 7.08 2.49 9.77
N THR A 135 7.39 1.25 10.13
CA THR A 135 6.73 0.59 11.27
C THR A 135 6.99 1.34 12.59
N ILE A 136 8.23 1.86 12.78
CA ILE A 136 8.53 2.68 13.96
C ILE A 136 7.70 3.97 13.93
N PHE A 137 7.66 4.66 12.78
CA PHE A 137 6.84 5.87 12.60
C PHE A 137 5.37 5.62 12.92
N GLN A 138 4.78 4.55 12.36
CA GLN A 138 3.39 4.21 12.61
C GLN A 138 3.07 3.91 14.10
N ARG A 139 4.03 3.32 14.82
CA ARG A 139 3.86 2.99 16.25
C ARG A 139 4.04 4.18 17.18
N GLN A 140 4.93 5.10 16.81
CA GLN A 140 5.25 6.26 17.65
C GLN A 140 4.36 7.47 17.36
N GLU A 141 3.84 7.57 16.11
CA GLU A 141 2.96 8.65 15.68
C GLU A 141 1.56 8.09 15.35
N PRO A 142 0.73 7.87 16.36
CA PRO A 142 -0.58 7.26 16.18
C PRO A 142 -1.50 8.19 15.36
N ARG A 143 -2.26 7.60 14.43
CA ARG A 143 -3.26 8.30 13.60
C ARG A 143 -4.64 8.18 14.24
N ASN A 144 -4.80 8.82 15.42
CA ASN A 144 -6.08 8.90 16.13
C ASN A 144 -6.45 10.38 16.37
N LEU A 145 -7.65 10.62 16.89
CA LEU A 145 -8.18 11.97 17.11
C LEU A 145 -7.29 12.78 18.06
N VAL A 146 -6.75 12.18 19.12
CA VAL A 146 -5.86 12.85 20.08
C VAL A 146 -4.61 13.39 19.38
N ALA A 147 -3.96 12.56 18.55
CA ALA A 147 -2.79 12.96 17.78
C ALA A 147 -3.14 14.01 16.72
N ALA A 148 -4.26 13.86 16.01
CA ALA A 148 -4.75 14.84 15.05
C ALA A 148 -5.04 16.18 15.71
N TYR A 149 -5.71 16.18 16.86
CA TYR A 149 -6.03 17.39 17.59
C TYR A 149 -4.77 18.14 18.05
N LYS A 150 -3.78 17.39 18.57
CA LYS A 150 -2.47 17.97 18.92
C LYS A 150 -1.75 18.54 17.70
N PHE A 151 -1.74 17.80 16.58
CA PHE A 151 -1.01 18.21 15.37
C PHE A 151 -1.64 19.42 14.66
N TYR A 152 -2.96 19.44 14.51
CA TYR A 152 -3.65 20.50 13.77
C TYR A 152 -4.00 21.71 14.63
N CYS A 153 -4.39 21.50 15.90
CA CYS A 153 -4.87 22.55 16.79
C CYS A 153 -3.83 22.98 17.82
N GLY A 154 -2.72 22.24 18.01
CA GLY A 154 -1.68 22.53 19.01
C GLY A 154 -2.14 22.32 20.45
N LYS A 155 -3.28 21.66 20.67
CA LYS A 155 -3.93 21.48 21.97
C LYS A 155 -3.91 20.02 22.40
N ASP A 156 -3.97 19.75 23.69
CA ASP A 156 -4.15 18.40 24.23
C ASP A 156 -5.66 18.12 24.39
N LEU A 157 -6.12 16.98 23.90
CA LEU A 157 -7.50 16.54 24.07
C LEU A 157 -7.67 15.94 25.46
N THR A 158 -8.22 16.74 26.38
CA THR A 158 -8.64 16.29 27.69
C THR A 158 -10.01 15.61 27.58
N ASN A 159 -10.23 14.53 28.30
CA ASN A 159 -11.43 13.70 28.24
C ASN A 159 -11.67 13.00 26.89
N ALA A 160 -10.60 12.54 26.21
CA ALA A 160 -10.73 11.64 25.07
C ALA A 160 -11.66 10.45 25.43
N HIS A 161 -12.49 10.03 24.46
CA HIS A 161 -13.57 9.04 24.58
C HIS A 161 -14.85 9.55 25.28
N ALA A 162 -14.95 10.85 25.59
CA ALA A 162 -16.23 11.49 25.85
C ALA A 162 -16.79 12.03 24.52
N ALA A 163 -18.01 11.65 24.17
CA ALA A 163 -18.57 11.92 22.83
C ALA A 163 -18.67 13.42 22.49
N ASP A 164 -18.93 14.27 23.46
CA ASP A 164 -18.96 15.72 23.32
C ASP A 164 -17.57 16.31 23.04
N ALA A 165 -16.56 15.90 23.81
CA ALA A 165 -15.17 16.33 23.62
C ALA A 165 -14.62 15.86 22.27
N ASP A 166 -14.85 14.61 21.90
CA ASP A 166 -14.41 14.05 20.63
C ASP A 166 -15.10 14.69 19.41
N THR A 167 -16.39 15.03 19.55
CA THR A 167 -17.15 15.75 18.50
C THR A 167 -16.60 17.16 18.28
N MET A 168 -16.34 17.91 19.37
CA MET A 168 -15.75 19.23 19.27
C MET A 168 -14.34 19.21 18.73
N ALA A 169 -13.52 18.27 19.17
CA ALA A 169 -12.17 18.08 18.65
C ALA A 169 -12.19 17.75 17.14
N THR A 170 -13.11 16.89 16.69
CA THR A 170 -13.28 16.57 15.27
C THR A 170 -13.63 17.81 14.44
N TYR A 171 -14.53 18.65 14.93
CA TYR A 171 -14.88 19.92 14.27
C TYR A 171 -13.66 20.86 14.18
N GLU A 172 -12.92 21.06 15.28
CA GLU A 172 -11.74 21.92 15.30
C GLU A 172 -10.63 21.40 14.36
N VAL A 173 -10.44 20.08 14.30
CA VAL A 173 -9.50 19.45 13.38
C VAL A 173 -9.89 19.70 11.93
N LEU A 174 -11.15 19.50 11.55
CA LEU A 174 -11.62 19.79 10.19
C LEU A 174 -11.40 21.26 9.82
N LYS A 175 -11.73 22.16 10.71
CA LYS A 175 -11.51 23.60 10.51
C LYS A 175 -10.04 23.91 10.25
N ALA A 176 -9.13 23.37 11.06
CA ALA A 176 -7.70 23.55 10.90
C ALA A 176 -7.16 22.90 9.62
N GLN A 177 -7.74 21.78 9.17
CA GLN A 177 -7.40 21.14 7.89
C GLN A 177 -7.78 22.02 6.70
N LEU A 178 -8.99 22.62 6.71
CA LEU A 178 -9.46 23.57 5.68
C LEU A 178 -8.60 24.85 5.62
N GLU A 179 -8.06 25.31 6.76
CA GLU A 179 -7.14 26.43 6.80
C GLU A 179 -5.73 26.09 6.30
N ARG A 180 -5.31 24.83 6.45
CA ARG A 180 -3.93 24.39 6.16
C ARG A 180 -3.74 23.87 4.75
N TYR A 181 -4.78 23.28 4.17
CA TYR A 181 -4.72 22.59 2.89
C TYR A 181 -5.69 23.23 1.88
N GLU A 182 -5.36 23.14 0.61
CA GLU A 182 -6.29 23.44 -0.48
C GLU A 182 -7.30 22.30 -0.63
N LEU A 183 -8.34 22.32 0.20
CA LEU A 183 -9.42 21.34 0.19
C LEU A 183 -10.67 21.95 -0.45
N PRO A 184 -11.59 21.09 -0.96
CA PRO A 184 -12.91 21.56 -1.37
C PRO A 184 -13.63 22.29 -0.23
N ASP A 185 -14.35 23.35 -0.55
CA ASP A 185 -15.05 24.22 0.41
C ASP A 185 -16.53 23.92 0.55
N THR A 186 -17.07 23.01 -0.27
CA THR A 186 -18.44 22.51 -0.14
C THR A 186 -18.46 21.14 0.55
N VAL A 187 -19.54 20.85 1.29
CA VAL A 187 -19.70 19.54 1.94
C VAL A 187 -19.81 18.42 0.90
N GLU A 188 -20.42 18.69 -0.25
CA GLU A 188 -20.58 17.71 -1.33
C GLU A 188 -19.21 17.29 -1.89
N ASP A 189 -18.40 18.25 -2.31
CA ASP A 189 -17.08 17.98 -2.89
C ASP A 189 -16.10 17.41 -1.85
N LEU A 190 -16.21 17.87 -0.60
CA LEU A 190 -15.38 17.34 0.50
C LEU A 190 -15.78 15.89 0.85
N ALA A 191 -17.07 15.56 0.77
CA ALA A 191 -17.56 14.20 0.93
C ALA A 191 -17.04 13.29 -0.20
N ASP A 192 -17.05 13.77 -1.44
CA ASP A 192 -16.49 13.05 -2.58
C ASP A 192 -14.96 12.88 -2.45
N PHE A 193 -14.26 13.93 -2.03
CA PHE A 193 -12.79 13.87 -1.75
C PHE A 193 -12.43 12.83 -0.69
N THR A 194 -13.28 12.67 0.34
CA THR A 194 -13.05 11.70 1.42
C THR A 194 -13.63 10.32 1.14
N SER A 195 -14.46 10.18 0.09
CA SER A 195 -15.00 8.91 -0.32
C SER A 195 -13.91 8.04 -1.00
N GLY A 196 -13.95 6.73 -0.80
CA GLY A 196 -13.09 5.81 -1.53
C GLY A 196 -13.49 5.71 -3.02
N ALA A 197 -12.58 5.16 -3.85
CA ALA A 197 -12.81 4.96 -5.29
C ALA A 197 -14.06 4.12 -5.60
N VAL A 198 -14.55 3.32 -4.67
CA VAL A 198 -15.76 2.49 -4.81
C VAL A 198 -16.90 3.13 -4.03
N ARG A 199 -17.96 3.53 -4.73
CA ARG A 199 -19.21 4.00 -4.10
C ARG A 199 -20.05 2.81 -3.67
N PHE A 200 -20.45 2.81 -2.38
CA PHE A 200 -21.29 1.75 -1.81
C PHE A 200 -22.72 2.25 -1.58
N ALA A 201 -23.68 1.35 -1.79
CA ALA A 201 -25.09 1.60 -1.49
C ALA A 201 -25.43 1.34 0.00
N ASP A 202 -24.53 0.66 0.73
CA ASP A 202 -24.66 0.35 2.15
C ASP A 202 -23.38 0.64 2.93
N PHE A 203 -23.49 0.81 4.25
CA PHE A 203 -22.34 1.14 5.12
C PHE A 203 -21.41 -0.05 5.42
N ALA A 204 -21.86 -1.28 5.13
CA ALA A 204 -21.06 -2.49 5.33
C ALA A 204 -20.22 -2.87 4.10
N GLY A 205 -20.31 -2.09 3.00
CA GLY A 205 -19.59 -2.36 1.76
C GLY A 205 -20.00 -3.64 1.05
N ARG A 206 -21.22 -4.14 1.32
CA ARG A 206 -21.76 -5.36 0.70
C ARG A 206 -22.41 -5.10 -0.65
N ILE A 207 -22.81 -3.86 -0.89
CA ILE A 207 -23.52 -3.45 -2.10
C ILE A 207 -22.76 -2.25 -2.68
N ALA A 208 -22.15 -2.42 -3.84
CA ALA A 208 -21.50 -1.34 -4.57
C ALA A 208 -22.42 -0.79 -5.68
N TYR A 209 -22.03 0.32 -6.28
CA TYR A 209 -22.62 0.81 -7.52
C TYR A 209 -21.71 0.46 -8.72
N ASP A 210 -22.31 0.06 -9.84
CA ASP A 210 -21.62 -0.04 -11.12
C ASP A 210 -21.48 1.34 -11.80
N ALA A 211 -20.85 1.38 -12.98
CA ALA A 211 -20.65 2.60 -13.76
C ALA A 211 -21.95 3.28 -14.18
N GLU A 212 -23.07 2.54 -14.20
CA GLU A 212 -24.41 3.05 -14.52
C GLU A 212 -25.20 3.44 -13.25
N GLY A 213 -24.57 3.38 -12.07
CA GLY A 213 -25.18 3.69 -10.78
C GLY A 213 -26.19 2.64 -10.31
N LYS A 214 -26.07 1.37 -10.77
CA LYS A 214 -26.93 0.27 -10.34
C LYS A 214 -26.26 -0.51 -9.23
N GLU A 215 -27.06 -0.99 -8.29
CA GLU A 215 -26.59 -1.81 -7.17
C GLU A 215 -26.05 -3.15 -7.66
N VAL A 216 -24.81 -3.48 -7.27
CA VAL A 216 -24.14 -4.77 -7.55
C VAL A 216 -23.71 -5.44 -6.26
N PHE A 217 -23.73 -6.76 -6.23
CA PHE A 217 -23.19 -7.51 -5.09
C PHE A 217 -21.68 -7.30 -4.98
N ASN A 218 -21.18 -6.93 -3.81
CA ASN A 218 -19.75 -6.87 -3.52
C ASN A 218 -19.26 -8.04 -2.66
N PHE A 219 -20.00 -9.13 -2.58
CA PHE A 219 -19.64 -10.33 -1.81
C PHE A 219 -20.23 -11.60 -2.41
N GLY A 220 -19.73 -12.75 -1.93
CA GLY A 220 -20.29 -14.08 -2.19
C GLY A 220 -20.29 -14.50 -3.65
N LYS A 221 -21.10 -15.54 -3.95
CA LYS A 221 -21.16 -16.16 -5.29
C LYS A 221 -21.64 -15.25 -6.41
N TYR A 222 -22.30 -14.14 -6.07
CA TYR A 222 -22.83 -13.17 -7.04
C TYR A 222 -22.06 -11.86 -7.08
N LYS A 223 -20.85 -11.81 -6.52
CA LYS A 223 -20.00 -10.62 -6.57
C LYS A 223 -19.85 -10.07 -8.00
N GLY A 224 -20.05 -8.75 -8.16
CA GLY A 224 -19.99 -8.05 -9.45
C GLY A 224 -21.27 -8.14 -10.29
N GLN A 225 -22.29 -8.91 -9.89
CA GLN A 225 -23.56 -9.01 -10.61
C GLN A 225 -24.59 -8.03 -10.04
N ARG A 226 -25.43 -7.48 -10.90
CA ARG A 226 -26.52 -6.57 -10.49
C ARG A 226 -27.50 -7.28 -9.56
N VAL A 227 -27.84 -6.61 -8.47
CA VAL A 227 -28.74 -7.16 -7.44
C VAL A 227 -30.12 -7.46 -8.05
N ALA A 228 -30.63 -6.55 -8.88
CA ALA A 228 -31.93 -6.71 -9.55
C ALA A 228 -31.97 -7.97 -10.43
N ASP A 229 -30.92 -8.24 -11.19
CA ASP A 229 -30.87 -9.39 -12.12
C ASP A 229 -30.74 -10.73 -11.35
N VAL A 230 -29.96 -10.71 -10.29
CA VAL A 230 -29.86 -11.89 -9.41
C VAL A 230 -31.21 -12.19 -8.76
N PHE A 231 -31.92 -11.22 -8.24
CA PHE A 231 -33.23 -11.43 -7.59
C PHE A 231 -34.32 -11.89 -8.55
N ARG A 232 -34.24 -11.50 -9.85
CA ARG A 232 -35.12 -12.07 -10.88
C ARG A 232 -34.86 -13.53 -11.16
N ARG A 233 -33.56 -13.91 -11.20
CA ARG A 233 -33.13 -15.28 -11.53
C ARG A 233 -33.15 -16.23 -10.33
N ASP A 234 -32.80 -15.73 -9.14
CA ASP A 234 -32.73 -16.48 -7.87
C ASP A 234 -33.45 -15.69 -6.75
N PRO A 235 -34.80 -15.66 -6.74
CA PRO A 235 -35.59 -14.98 -5.72
C PRO A 235 -35.31 -15.46 -4.30
N GLY A 236 -34.93 -16.74 -4.14
CA GLY A 236 -34.60 -17.34 -2.86
C GLY A 236 -33.38 -16.70 -2.18
N TYR A 237 -32.46 -16.13 -2.97
CA TYR A 237 -31.27 -15.48 -2.44
C TYR A 237 -31.61 -14.23 -1.62
N HIS A 238 -32.67 -13.49 -1.99
CA HIS A 238 -33.18 -12.39 -1.17
C HIS A 238 -33.61 -12.88 0.21
N GLY A 239 -34.40 -13.99 0.26
CA GLY A 239 -34.83 -14.58 1.53
C GLY A 239 -33.66 -15.01 2.41
N TRP A 240 -32.65 -15.62 1.80
CA TRP A 240 -31.42 -16.01 2.50
C TRP A 240 -30.70 -14.78 3.11
N ILE A 241 -30.59 -13.67 2.39
CA ILE A 241 -29.98 -12.43 2.90
C ILE A 241 -30.80 -11.89 4.09
N GLN A 242 -32.13 -11.85 3.98
CA GLN A 242 -33.00 -11.31 5.04
C GLN A 242 -32.88 -12.12 6.35
N GLN A 243 -32.69 -13.44 6.25
CA GLN A 243 -32.51 -14.32 7.40
C GLN A 243 -31.07 -14.40 7.90
N GLY A 244 -30.09 -14.05 7.04
CA GLY A 244 -28.66 -14.11 7.36
C GLY A 244 -28.22 -13.02 8.34
N ASP A 245 -26.98 -13.16 8.82
CA ASP A 245 -26.34 -12.17 9.70
C ASP A 245 -25.76 -11.01 8.90
N PHE A 246 -26.65 -10.15 8.41
CA PHE A 246 -26.31 -8.89 7.73
C PHE A 246 -26.83 -7.70 8.53
N PRO A 247 -26.12 -6.54 8.49
CA PRO A 247 -26.61 -5.31 9.09
C PRO A 247 -28.00 -4.93 8.57
N GLN A 248 -28.85 -4.37 9.44
CA GLN A 248 -30.23 -4.04 9.08
C GLN A 248 -30.30 -3.04 7.89
N TYR A 249 -29.37 -2.09 7.83
CA TYR A 249 -29.30 -1.15 6.70
C TYR A 249 -29.02 -1.88 5.37
N THR A 250 -28.08 -2.83 5.37
CA THR A 250 -27.78 -3.68 4.20
C THR A 250 -29.02 -4.46 3.77
N LYS A 251 -29.74 -5.09 4.72
CA LYS A 251 -31.01 -5.76 4.45
C LYS A 251 -32.07 -4.82 3.87
N ALA A 252 -32.16 -3.60 4.38
CA ALA A 252 -33.11 -2.60 3.88
C ALA A 252 -32.81 -2.18 2.44
N VAL A 253 -31.54 -2.03 2.07
CA VAL A 253 -31.14 -1.73 0.68
C VAL A 253 -31.55 -2.88 -0.24
N PHE A 254 -31.24 -4.14 0.11
CA PHE A 254 -31.67 -5.29 -0.67
C PHE A 254 -33.19 -5.41 -0.78
N MET A 255 -33.92 -5.12 0.31
CA MET A 255 -35.39 -5.10 0.30
C MET A 255 -35.92 -4.04 -0.66
N ARG A 256 -35.36 -2.83 -0.65
CA ARG A 256 -35.73 -1.74 -1.57
C ARG A 256 -35.60 -2.19 -3.03
N VAL A 257 -34.45 -2.79 -3.40
CA VAL A 257 -34.24 -3.31 -4.76
C VAL A 257 -35.24 -4.43 -5.07
N TYR A 258 -35.48 -5.36 -4.13
CA TYR A 258 -36.44 -6.44 -4.33
C TYR A 258 -37.88 -5.96 -4.55
N LEU A 259 -38.31 -4.96 -3.78
CA LEU A 259 -39.65 -4.38 -3.93
C LEU A 259 -39.80 -3.63 -5.27
N SER A 260 -38.77 -2.94 -5.75
CA SER A 260 -38.81 -2.26 -7.06
C SER A 260 -38.97 -3.20 -8.26
N LEU A 261 -38.75 -4.51 -8.08
CA LEU A 261 -38.96 -5.51 -9.13
C LEU A 261 -40.40 -6.04 -9.20
N ARG A 262 -41.23 -5.68 -8.19
CA ARG A 262 -42.61 -6.20 -8.05
C ARG A 262 -43.67 -5.13 -8.33
N GLY A 263 -43.26 -3.86 -8.47
CA GLY A 263 -44.10 -2.76 -8.92
C GLY A 263 -43.87 -2.47 -10.39
#